data_721835da3e142c4f9bfdbcf28722941d
#
_entry.id   721835da3e142c4f9bfdbcf28722941d
#
_cell.length_a   1.000
_cell.length_b   1.000
_cell.length_c   1.000
_cell.angle_alpha   90.00
_cell.angle_beta   90.00
_cell.angle_gamma   90.00
#
_symmetry.space_group_name_H-M   'P 1'
#
loop_
_entity.id
_entity.type
_entity.pdbx_description
1 polymer ?
#
loop_
_entity_poly.entity_id
_entity_poly.type
_entity_poly.pdbx_seq_one_letter_code
_entity_poly.pdbx_strand_id
1 'polypeptide(L)'
;MAKTPRRILAVLCLLAAVFFLLPLGIGILHFGMVWPAALLLLCAARLTWPDFFRRLLRPKWLRALVGCVIAVCMTAILATLGKMAMAAADRPADGQDCTVVVLGCQVFPDGHPSLMLRGRINAAYDYLTAHPETLCIASGGQNGSEPISEAQCIRDTLVSMGIAPERILLEDQSASTEENLAFSAALLREKGLSTDVAIASDNFHQLRAAIWAQRSGLTPYSDGCASPWFLTAGYWARETAALLYMVVTGS
;
A
#
# COMPACT_ATOMS: atom_id res chain seq x y z
N MET A 1 2.02 -13.53 -36.06
CA MET A 1 2.85 -14.27 -35.08
C MET A 1 2.72 -15.76 -35.34
N ALA A 2 3.84 -16.49 -35.37
CA ALA A 2 3.86 -17.94 -35.45
C ALA A 2 3.06 -18.58 -34.30
N LYS A 3 2.51 -19.79 -34.46
CA LYS A 3 1.66 -20.45 -33.43
C LYS A 3 2.40 -20.67 -32.08
N THR A 4 3.69 -21.00 -32.16
CA THR A 4 4.54 -21.29 -30.98
C THR A 4 4.74 -20.10 -30.02
N PRO A 5 5.20 -18.91 -30.44
CA PRO A 5 5.40 -17.78 -29.51
C PRO A 5 4.10 -17.28 -28.89
N ARG A 6 2.97 -17.40 -29.60
CA ARG A 6 1.65 -17.09 -29.03
C ARG A 6 1.24 -18.03 -27.91
N ARG A 7 1.49 -19.35 -28.07
CA ARG A 7 1.19 -20.35 -27.03
C ARG A 7 2.06 -20.11 -25.78
N ILE A 8 3.35 -19.83 -25.98
CA ILE A 8 4.26 -19.51 -24.87
C ILE A 8 3.74 -18.29 -24.09
N LEU A 9 3.38 -17.22 -24.79
CA LEU A 9 2.87 -16.01 -24.14
C LEU A 9 1.54 -16.26 -23.41
N ALA A 10 0.64 -17.09 -23.96
CA ALA A 10 -0.60 -17.46 -23.28
C ALA A 10 -0.32 -18.24 -21.99
N VAL A 11 0.63 -19.18 -22.00
CA VAL A 11 1.06 -19.91 -20.79
C VAL A 11 1.66 -18.97 -19.77
N LEU A 12 2.51 -18.02 -20.18
CA LEU A 12 3.07 -17.01 -19.26
C LEU A 12 1.97 -16.16 -18.61
N CYS A 13 0.95 -15.75 -19.37
CA CYS A 13 -0.20 -15.04 -18.80
C CYS A 13 -0.96 -15.89 -17.78
N LEU A 14 -1.14 -17.20 -18.04
CA LEU A 14 -1.79 -18.10 -17.08
C LEU A 14 -0.96 -18.28 -15.81
N LEU A 15 0.35 -18.47 -15.92
CA LEU A 15 1.25 -18.57 -14.77
C LEU A 15 1.26 -17.30 -13.95
N ALA A 16 1.28 -16.12 -14.60
CA ALA A 16 1.19 -14.84 -13.92
C ALA A 16 -0.18 -14.65 -13.23
N ALA A 17 -1.30 -15.09 -13.84
CA ALA A 17 -2.60 -15.05 -13.20
C ALA A 17 -2.65 -15.94 -11.94
N VAL A 18 -2.08 -17.15 -12.01
CA VAL A 18 -1.94 -18.03 -10.84
C VAL A 18 -1.08 -17.38 -9.76
N PHE A 19 0.02 -16.71 -10.12
CA PHE A 19 0.86 -15.99 -9.17
C PHE A 19 0.08 -14.94 -8.36
N PHE A 20 -0.77 -14.15 -9.01
CA PHE A 20 -1.63 -13.18 -8.32
C PHE A 20 -2.63 -13.84 -7.37
N LEU A 21 -3.02 -15.09 -7.62
CA LEU A 21 -4.00 -15.81 -6.81
C LEU A 21 -3.36 -16.71 -5.73
N LEU A 22 -2.02 -16.83 -5.68
CA LEU A 22 -1.32 -17.64 -4.67
C LEU A 22 -1.72 -17.30 -3.21
N PRO A 23 -1.89 -16.02 -2.81
CA PRO A 23 -2.26 -15.68 -1.43
C PRO A 23 -3.66 -16.20 -1.02
N LEU A 24 -4.50 -16.59 -1.99
CA LEU A 24 -5.79 -17.23 -1.70
C LEU A 24 -5.62 -18.53 -0.91
N GLY A 25 -4.51 -19.25 -1.12
CA GLY A 25 -4.18 -20.49 -0.39
C GLY A 25 -3.95 -20.28 1.11
N ILE A 26 -3.71 -19.05 1.56
CA ILE A 26 -3.56 -18.66 2.98
C ILE A 26 -4.69 -17.77 3.46
N GLY A 27 -5.85 -17.78 2.75
CA GLY A 27 -7.05 -17.06 3.15
C GLY A 27 -7.06 -15.55 2.84
N ILE A 28 -6.07 -15.03 2.10
CA ILE A 28 -6.01 -13.63 1.71
C ILE A 28 -6.67 -13.44 0.35
N LEU A 29 -7.76 -12.68 0.31
CA LEU A 29 -8.45 -12.30 -0.92
C LEU A 29 -8.78 -10.80 -0.89
N HIS A 30 -8.33 -10.07 -1.90
CA HIS A 30 -8.70 -8.66 -2.11
C HIS A 30 -8.69 -8.29 -3.59
N PHE A 31 -9.36 -7.17 -3.93
CA PHE A 31 -9.54 -6.71 -5.30
C PHE A 31 -8.25 -6.63 -6.12
N GLY A 32 -7.13 -6.21 -5.51
CA GLY A 32 -5.83 -6.10 -6.18
C GLY A 32 -5.23 -7.43 -6.65
N MET A 33 -5.78 -8.57 -6.24
CA MET A 33 -5.39 -9.90 -6.76
C MET A 33 -6.30 -10.28 -7.94
N VAL A 34 -7.57 -9.95 -7.86
CA VAL A 34 -8.60 -10.41 -8.80
C VAL A 34 -8.51 -9.70 -10.15
N TRP A 35 -8.42 -8.37 -10.17
CA TRP A 35 -8.46 -7.64 -11.43
C TRP A 35 -7.23 -7.87 -12.34
N PRO A 36 -5.96 -7.95 -11.83
CA PRO A 36 -4.83 -8.29 -12.69
C PRO A 36 -4.91 -9.73 -13.20
N ALA A 37 -5.34 -10.67 -12.35
CA ALA A 37 -5.55 -12.05 -12.75
C ALA A 37 -6.61 -12.14 -13.87
N ALA A 38 -7.73 -11.44 -13.74
CA ALA A 38 -8.78 -11.39 -14.78
C ALA A 38 -8.27 -10.82 -16.10
N LEU A 39 -7.46 -9.74 -16.07
CA LEU A 39 -6.83 -9.17 -17.27
C LEU A 39 -5.86 -10.16 -17.91
N LEU A 40 -5.04 -10.84 -17.13
CA LEU A 40 -4.11 -11.86 -17.63
C LEU A 40 -4.84 -13.05 -18.26
N LEU A 41 -5.94 -13.50 -17.66
CA LEU A 41 -6.81 -14.53 -18.23
C LEU A 41 -7.46 -14.06 -19.55
N LEU A 42 -7.91 -12.80 -19.62
CA LEU A 42 -8.43 -12.22 -20.87
C LEU A 42 -7.35 -12.15 -21.95
N CYS A 43 -6.12 -11.76 -21.60
CA CYS A 43 -4.98 -11.79 -22.52
C CYS A 43 -4.68 -13.20 -23.01
N ALA A 44 -4.66 -14.20 -22.13
CA ALA A 44 -4.46 -15.60 -22.49
C ALA A 44 -5.58 -16.08 -23.45
N ALA A 45 -6.84 -15.77 -23.16
CA ALA A 45 -7.98 -16.05 -24.02
C ALA A 45 -7.84 -15.38 -25.40
N ARG A 46 -7.44 -14.11 -25.45
CA ARG A 46 -7.18 -13.36 -26.70
C ARG A 46 -6.08 -14.01 -27.55
N LEU A 47 -5.05 -14.54 -26.90
CA LEU A 47 -3.95 -15.24 -27.56
C LEU A 47 -4.38 -16.64 -28.05
N THR A 48 -5.24 -17.31 -27.31
CA THR A 48 -5.69 -18.68 -27.62
C THR A 48 -6.78 -18.70 -28.70
N TRP A 49 -7.75 -17.77 -28.64
CA TRP A 49 -8.89 -17.67 -29.55
C TRP A 49 -8.89 -16.36 -30.36
N PRO A 50 -7.87 -16.10 -31.21
CA PRO A 50 -7.75 -14.82 -31.92
C PRO A 50 -8.86 -14.53 -32.88
N ASP A 51 -9.41 -15.59 -33.53
CA ASP A 51 -10.44 -15.41 -34.54
C ASP A 51 -11.79 -15.02 -33.93
N PHE A 52 -12.07 -15.49 -32.71
CA PHE A 52 -13.20 -15.00 -31.91
C PHE A 52 -13.08 -13.50 -31.65
N PHE A 53 -11.95 -13.05 -31.11
CA PHE A 53 -11.73 -11.62 -30.81
C PHE A 53 -11.63 -10.74 -32.06
N ARG A 54 -11.12 -11.29 -33.21
CA ARG A 54 -11.15 -10.58 -34.50
C ARG A 54 -12.57 -10.36 -34.99
N ARG A 55 -13.46 -11.35 -34.80
CA ARG A 55 -14.89 -11.21 -35.16
C ARG A 55 -15.58 -10.21 -34.25
N LEU A 56 -15.36 -10.29 -32.95
CA LEU A 56 -15.92 -9.37 -31.95
C LEU A 56 -15.51 -7.91 -32.20
N LEU A 57 -14.22 -7.68 -32.50
CA LEU A 57 -13.66 -6.36 -32.78
C LEU A 57 -13.61 -6.04 -34.30
N ARG A 58 -14.54 -6.57 -35.10
CA ARG A 58 -14.56 -6.37 -36.54
C ARG A 58 -14.74 -4.90 -36.96
N PRO A 59 -15.61 -4.09 -36.32
CA PRO A 59 -15.76 -2.68 -36.64
C PRO A 59 -14.48 -1.89 -36.36
N LYS A 60 -14.00 -1.07 -37.30
CA LYS A 60 -12.78 -0.26 -37.15
C LYS A 60 -12.88 0.71 -35.98
N TRP A 61 -14.04 1.35 -35.82
CA TRP A 61 -14.29 2.30 -34.75
C TRP A 61 -14.19 1.62 -33.36
N LEU A 62 -14.70 0.39 -33.20
CA LEU A 62 -14.65 -0.36 -31.95
C LEU A 62 -13.21 -0.73 -31.60
N ARG A 63 -12.38 -1.12 -32.57
CA ARG A 63 -10.95 -1.35 -32.36
C ARG A 63 -10.21 -0.11 -31.91
N ALA A 64 -10.51 1.03 -32.57
CA ALA A 64 -9.92 2.32 -32.19
C ALA A 64 -10.34 2.72 -30.78
N LEU A 65 -11.63 2.61 -30.44
CA LEU A 65 -12.14 2.91 -29.10
C LEU A 65 -11.48 2.04 -28.03
N VAL A 66 -11.47 0.71 -28.22
CA VAL A 66 -10.82 -0.20 -27.27
C VAL A 66 -9.32 0.10 -27.14
N GLY A 67 -8.64 0.39 -28.25
CA GLY A 67 -7.23 0.80 -28.24
C GLY A 67 -7.00 2.08 -27.45
N CYS A 68 -7.82 3.11 -27.65
CA CYS A 68 -7.76 4.35 -26.89
C CYS A 68 -8.01 4.13 -25.39
N VAL A 69 -9.03 3.36 -25.02
CA VAL A 69 -9.32 3.05 -23.61
C VAL A 69 -8.14 2.32 -22.96
N ILE A 70 -7.58 1.31 -23.62
CA ILE A 70 -6.41 0.58 -23.12
C ILE A 70 -5.23 1.56 -22.94
N ALA A 71 -4.95 2.42 -23.92
CA ALA A 71 -3.85 3.38 -23.85
C ALA A 71 -4.03 4.34 -22.67
N VAL A 72 -5.22 4.90 -22.47
CA VAL A 72 -5.53 5.80 -21.35
C VAL A 72 -5.38 5.08 -20.02
N CYS A 73 -5.95 3.87 -19.86
CA CYS A 73 -5.83 3.08 -18.63
C CYS A 73 -4.36 2.73 -18.34
N MET A 74 -3.60 2.30 -19.33
CA MET A 74 -2.17 1.97 -19.16
C MET A 74 -1.35 3.20 -18.75
N THR A 75 -1.60 4.36 -19.38
CA THR A 75 -0.93 5.62 -19.00
C THR A 75 -1.25 6.00 -17.56
N ALA A 76 -2.52 5.92 -17.16
CA ALA A 76 -2.95 6.23 -15.79
C ALA A 76 -2.31 5.27 -14.76
N ILE A 77 -2.30 3.97 -15.04
CA ILE A 77 -1.66 2.96 -14.19
C ILE A 77 -0.16 3.24 -14.06
N LEU A 78 0.56 3.44 -15.17
CA LEU A 78 2.00 3.68 -15.14
C LEU A 78 2.36 4.98 -14.43
N ALA A 79 1.59 6.05 -14.65
CA ALA A 79 1.77 7.32 -13.94
C ALA A 79 1.54 7.16 -12.43
N THR A 80 0.51 6.42 -12.02
CA THR A 80 0.23 6.14 -10.60
C THR A 80 1.35 5.32 -9.97
N LEU A 81 1.80 4.24 -10.63
CA LEU A 81 2.91 3.42 -10.16
C LEU A 81 4.20 4.24 -10.02
N GLY A 82 4.48 5.14 -10.97
CA GLY A 82 5.62 6.06 -10.89
C GLY A 82 5.54 6.96 -9.66
N LYS A 83 4.39 7.58 -9.40
CA LYS A 83 4.16 8.41 -8.20
C LYS A 83 4.28 7.60 -6.90
N MET A 84 3.77 6.36 -6.86
CA MET A 84 3.91 5.48 -5.71
C MET A 84 5.39 5.14 -5.43
N ALA A 85 6.16 4.85 -6.48
CA ALA A 85 7.60 4.59 -6.34
C ALA A 85 8.37 5.83 -5.86
N MET A 86 8.02 7.01 -6.36
CA MET A 86 8.62 8.27 -5.90
C MET A 86 8.29 8.54 -4.43
N ALA A 87 7.03 8.40 -4.04
CA ALA A 87 6.62 8.59 -2.63
C ALA A 87 7.29 7.59 -1.69
N ALA A 88 7.49 6.34 -2.11
CA ALA A 88 8.21 5.34 -1.31
C ALA A 88 9.72 5.64 -1.17
N ALA A 89 10.29 6.43 -2.07
CA ALA A 89 11.70 6.83 -2.07
C ALA A 89 11.95 8.20 -1.39
N ASP A 90 10.89 8.93 -1.06
CA ASP A 90 10.97 10.29 -0.49
C ASP A 90 11.22 10.20 1.03
N ARG A 91 12.49 10.00 1.39
CA ARG A 91 12.92 9.85 2.79
C ARG A 91 13.34 11.20 3.40
N PRO A 92 13.26 11.33 4.73
CA PRO A 92 13.82 12.52 5.40
C PRO A 92 15.30 12.70 5.02
N ALA A 93 15.73 13.95 4.90
CA ALA A 93 17.14 14.26 4.72
C ALA A 93 17.96 13.93 5.99
N ASP A 94 19.25 13.70 5.83
CA ASP A 94 20.14 13.47 6.97
C ASP A 94 20.07 14.65 7.95
N GLY A 95 19.78 14.35 9.22
CA GLY A 95 19.65 15.36 10.29
C GLY A 95 18.31 16.13 10.29
N GLN A 96 17.35 15.76 9.46
CA GLN A 96 16.00 16.32 9.51
C GLN A 96 15.25 15.77 10.73
N ASP A 97 14.73 16.67 11.56
CA ASP A 97 13.94 16.30 12.76
C ASP A 97 12.50 15.98 12.34
N CYS A 98 12.16 14.70 12.34
CA CYS A 98 10.82 14.20 12.01
C CYS A 98 10.27 13.37 13.16
N THR A 99 8.99 13.52 13.48
CA THR A 99 8.30 12.54 14.32
C THR A 99 7.94 11.31 13.50
N VAL A 100 8.24 10.11 14.01
CA VAL A 100 7.81 8.86 13.33
C VAL A 100 6.33 8.62 13.58
N VAL A 101 5.54 8.38 12.53
CA VAL A 101 4.14 7.95 12.64
C VAL A 101 4.02 6.53 12.10
N VAL A 102 3.80 5.56 13.00
CA VAL A 102 3.59 4.16 12.62
C VAL A 102 2.12 3.93 12.35
N LEU A 103 1.78 3.64 11.10
CA LEU A 103 0.39 3.36 10.72
C LEU A 103 0.00 1.92 11.04
N GLY A 104 -1.09 1.75 11.75
CA GLY A 104 -1.71 0.48 12.04
C GLY A 104 -2.11 -0.30 10.79
N CYS A 105 -2.30 -1.60 10.92
CA CYS A 105 -2.71 -2.48 9.83
C CYS A 105 -3.65 -3.59 10.30
N GLN A 106 -3.16 -4.49 11.14
CA GLN A 106 -3.93 -5.60 11.69
C GLN A 106 -3.20 -6.25 12.87
N VAL A 107 -3.96 -6.55 13.92
CA VAL A 107 -3.54 -7.39 15.04
C VAL A 107 -4.27 -8.72 14.98
N PHE A 108 -3.56 -9.82 15.16
CA PHE A 108 -4.19 -11.14 15.21
C PHE A 108 -4.95 -11.38 16.53
N PRO A 109 -5.92 -12.33 16.57
CA PRO A 109 -6.68 -12.62 17.79
C PRO A 109 -5.84 -13.07 18.99
N ASP A 110 -4.60 -13.48 18.77
CA ASP A 110 -3.61 -13.82 19.80
C ASP A 110 -2.82 -12.59 20.32
N GLY A 111 -3.13 -11.40 19.84
CA GLY A 111 -2.47 -10.14 20.22
C GLY A 111 -1.18 -9.83 19.46
N HIS A 112 -0.73 -10.72 18.56
CA HIS A 112 0.49 -10.48 17.79
C HIS A 112 0.24 -9.61 16.54
N PRO A 113 1.22 -8.76 16.15
CA PRO A 113 1.11 -7.98 14.92
C PRO A 113 1.14 -8.89 13.69
N SER A 114 0.34 -8.56 12.68
CA SER A 114 0.43 -9.20 11.36
C SER A 114 1.82 -9.02 10.75
N LEU A 115 2.16 -9.81 9.72
CA LEU A 115 3.45 -9.69 9.03
C LEU A 115 3.70 -8.27 8.50
N MET A 116 2.64 -7.60 8.03
CA MET A 116 2.75 -6.23 7.52
C MET A 116 2.95 -5.23 8.66
N LEU A 117 2.16 -5.34 9.73
CA LEU A 117 2.33 -4.48 10.90
C LEU A 117 3.72 -4.64 11.52
N ARG A 118 4.23 -5.87 11.59
CA ARG A 118 5.61 -6.14 12.05
C ARG A 118 6.66 -5.46 11.17
N GLY A 119 6.46 -5.46 9.84
CA GLY A 119 7.35 -4.74 8.91
C GLY A 119 7.40 -3.24 9.21
N ARG A 120 6.27 -2.61 9.47
CA ARG A 120 6.16 -1.18 9.84
C ARG A 120 6.82 -0.89 11.19
N ILE A 121 6.59 -1.75 12.18
CA ILE A 121 7.22 -1.63 13.52
C ILE A 121 8.74 -1.74 13.40
N ASN A 122 9.26 -2.67 12.59
CA ASN A 122 10.70 -2.82 12.40
C ASN A 122 11.32 -1.58 11.71
N ALA A 123 10.66 -1.01 10.68
CA ALA A 123 11.13 0.23 10.06
C ALA A 123 11.20 1.37 11.08
N ALA A 124 10.13 1.58 11.85
CA ALA A 124 10.11 2.56 12.91
C ALA A 124 11.19 2.31 13.98
N TYR A 125 11.41 1.06 14.36
CA TYR A 125 12.46 0.68 15.32
C TYR A 125 13.86 1.07 14.79
N ASP A 126 14.16 0.76 13.54
CA ASP A 126 15.43 1.10 12.91
C ASP A 126 15.63 2.62 12.88
N TYR A 127 14.59 3.37 12.51
CA TYR A 127 14.61 4.84 12.50
C TYR A 127 14.83 5.41 13.91
N LEU A 128 14.05 4.95 14.90
CA LEU A 128 14.12 5.43 16.30
C LEU A 128 15.45 5.09 16.99
N THR A 129 16.09 3.99 16.58
CA THR A 129 17.41 3.60 17.07
C THR A 129 18.50 4.48 16.49
N ALA A 130 18.38 4.84 15.19
CA ALA A 130 19.31 5.77 14.55
C ALA A 130 19.13 7.23 15.03
N HIS A 131 17.94 7.58 15.57
CA HIS A 131 17.58 8.93 16.03
C HIS A 131 17.05 8.88 17.48
N PRO A 132 17.94 8.82 18.50
CA PRO A 132 17.55 8.57 19.89
C PRO A 132 16.58 9.60 20.51
N GLU A 133 16.60 10.85 20.04
CA GLU A 133 15.74 11.93 20.54
C GLU A 133 14.37 12.00 19.83
N THR A 134 14.19 11.27 18.74
CA THR A 134 12.95 11.29 17.96
C THR A 134 11.79 10.65 18.71
N LEU A 135 10.62 11.30 18.65
CA LEU A 135 9.37 10.76 19.16
C LEU A 135 8.66 9.89 18.10
N CYS A 136 7.82 8.99 18.58
CA CYS A 136 7.00 8.11 17.77
C CYS A 136 5.52 8.28 18.12
N ILE A 137 4.63 8.32 17.12
CA ILE A 137 3.20 8.14 17.29
C ILE A 137 2.85 6.74 16.81
N ALA A 138 2.38 5.90 17.71
CA ALA A 138 1.74 4.64 17.38
C ALA A 138 0.26 4.94 17.07
N SER A 139 -0.17 4.78 15.81
CA SER A 139 -1.50 5.18 15.36
C SER A 139 -2.29 4.02 14.76
N GLY A 140 -3.51 3.81 15.27
CA GLY A 140 -4.45 2.79 14.82
C GLY A 140 -5.37 2.31 15.94
N GLY A 141 -6.68 2.39 15.71
CA GLY A 141 -7.69 1.95 16.66
C GLY A 141 -7.81 0.44 16.74
N GLN A 142 -8.83 -0.03 17.43
CA GLN A 142 -9.18 -1.46 17.57
C GLN A 142 -10.26 -1.83 16.56
N ASN A 143 -9.95 -2.73 15.65
CA ASN A 143 -10.87 -3.15 14.59
C ASN A 143 -11.39 -4.58 14.79
N GLY A 144 -12.69 -4.77 14.54
CA GLY A 144 -13.31 -6.09 14.47
C GLY A 144 -13.04 -6.99 15.68
N SER A 145 -12.32 -8.10 15.48
CA SER A 145 -11.99 -9.11 16.48
C SER A 145 -10.61 -8.94 17.12
N GLU A 146 -9.97 -7.80 16.93
CA GLU A 146 -8.66 -7.53 17.54
C GLU A 146 -8.78 -7.42 19.07
N PRO A 147 -7.89 -8.03 19.83
CA PRO A 147 -7.94 -8.03 21.31
C PRO A 147 -7.52 -6.68 21.92
N ILE A 148 -6.68 -5.92 21.20
CA ILE A 148 -6.15 -4.61 21.57
C ILE A 148 -6.13 -3.71 20.34
N SER A 149 -5.98 -2.38 20.53
CA SER A 149 -5.78 -1.46 19.40
C SER A 149 -4.47 -1.73 18.67
N GLU A 150 -4.44 -1.41 17.37
CA GLU A 150 -3.21 -1.51 16.57
C GLU A 150 -2.10 -0.63 17.17
N ALA A 151 -2.45 0.58 17.65
CA ALA A 151 -1.54 1.48 18.34
C ALA A 151 -0.94 0.87 19.61
N GLN A 152 -1.75 0.18 20.43
CA GLN A 152 -1.25 -0.51 21.62
C GLN A 152 -0.28 -1.63 21.25
N CYS A 153 -0.61 -2.43 20.22
CA CYS A 153 0.26 -3.49 19.72
C CYS A 153 1.62 -2.95 19.23
N ILE A 154 1.61 -1.81 18.49
CA ILE A 154 2.81 -1.13 18.02
C ILE A 154 3.66 -0.70 19.22
N ARG A 155 3.05 0.01 20.18
CA ARG A 155 3.75 0.50 21.39
C ARG A 155 4.38 -0.63 22.16
N ASP A 156 3.61 -1.67 22.51
CA ASP A 156 4.08 -2.78 23.32
C ASP A 156 5.24 -3.53 22.64
N THR A 157 5.16 -3.67 21.32
CA THR A 157 6.21 -4.28 20.52
C THR A 157 7.49 -3.42 20.54
N LEU A 158 7.40 -2.10 20.26
CA LEU A 158 8.55 -1.20 20.27
C LEU A 158 9.20 -1.13 21.67
N VAL A 159 8.40 -1.10 22.74
CA VAL A 159 8.91 -1.14 24.13
C VAL A 159 9.64 -2.45 24.39
N SER A 160 9.09 -3.59 23.95
CA SER A 160 9.75 -4.89 24.10
C SER A 160 11.08 -4.98 23.33
N MET A 161 11.24 -4.17 22.27
CA MET A 161 12.48 -4.06 21.48
C MET A 161 13.48 -3.05 22.10
N GLY A 162 13.11 -2.33 23.17
CA GLY A 162 13.99 -1.44 23.90
C GLY A 162 13.79 0.06 23.65
N ILE A 163 12.74 0.46 22.92
CA ILE A 163 12.38 1.89 22.79
C ILE A 163 11.71 2.35 24.09
N ALA A 164 12.19 3.47 24.63
CA ALA A 164 11.67 4.04 25.88
C ALA A 164 10.18 4.42 25.74
N PRO A 165 9.30 3.99 26.69
CA PRO A 165 7.85 4.21 26.59
C PRO A 165 7.45 5.69 26.46
N GLU A 166 8.20 6.58 27.07
CA GLU A 166 7.99 8.05 27.03
C GLU A 166 8.24 8.66 25.64
N ARG A 167 8.92 7.96 24.75
CA ARG A 167 9.12 8.34 23.36
C ARG A 167 7.94 7.97 22.48
N ILE A 168 6.95 7.21 22.98
CA ILE A 168 5.87 6.66 22.17
C ILE A 168 4.54 7.28 22.60
N LEU A 169 4.00 8.15 21.76
CA LEU A 169 2.65 8.70 21.90
C LEU A 169 1.63 7.71 21.30
N LEU A 170 0.49 7.56 21.95
CA LEU A 170 -0.56 6.64 21.52
C LEU A 170 -1.71 7.41 20.86
N GLU A 171 -2.12 6.98 19.67
CA GLU A 171 -3.34 7.37 18.97
C GLU A 171 -4.12 6.09 18.64
N ASP A 172 -5.13 5.75 19.42
CA ASP A 172 -5.85 4.47 19.39
C ASP A 172 -7.35 4.59 19.03
N GLN A 173 -7.74 5.74 18.44
CA GLN A 173 -9.15 6.03 18.13
C GLN A 173 -9.49 5.92 16.65
N SER A 174 -8.50 5.95 15.78
CA SER A 174 -8.68 5.97 14.33
C SER A 174 -9.15 4.64 13.76
N ALA A 175 -10.03 4.69 12.75
CA ALA A 175 -10.55 3.53 12.03
C ALA A 175 -10.18 3.53 10.52
N SER A 176 -9.39 4.52 10.07
CA SER A 176 -8.97 4.66 8.68
C SER A 176 -7.62 5.37 8.58
N THR A 177 -6.95 5.24 7.42
CA THR A 177 -5.69 5.97 7.16
C THR A 177 -5.85 7.48 7.24
N GLU A 178 -7.01 8.01 6.82
CA GLU A 178 -7.35 9.43 6.95
C GLU A 178 -7.37 9.85 8.40
N GLU A 179 -8.08 9.12 9.25
CA GLU A 179 -8.19 9.38 10.68
C GLU A 179 -6.87 9.19 11.40
N ASN A 180 -6.09 8.14 11.08
CA ASN A 180 -4.74 7.94 11.63
C ASN A 180 -3.90 9.21 11.50
N LEU A 181 -3.87 9.79 10.31
CA LEU A 181 -3.04 10.98 10.04
C LEU A 181 -3.66 12.28 10.54
N ALA A 182 -4.99 12.39 10.52
CA ALA A 182 -5.68 13.56 11.09
C ALA A 182 -5.53 13.62 12.60
N PHE A 183 -5.68 12.48 13.31
CA PHE A 183 -5.53 12.42 14.76
C PHE A 183 -4.05 12.53 15.19
N SER A 184 -3.12 11.92 14.43
CA SER A 184 -1.69 12.14 14.63
C SER A 184 -1.32 13.63 14.48
N ALA A 185 -1.86 14.32 13.47
CA ALA A 185 -1.63 15.76 13.28
C ALA A 185 -2.21 16.59 14.42
N ALA A 186 -3.37 16.20 14.97
CA ALA A 186 -3.95 16.85 16.15
C ALA A 186 -3.06 16.68 17.38
N LEU A 187 -2.54 15.46 17.58
CA LEU A 187 -1.64 15.14 18.70
C LEU A 187 -0.31 15.90 18.58
N LEU A 188 0.27 16.01 17.40
CA LEU A 188 1.48 16.82 17.16
C LEU A 188 1.25 18.29 17.50
N ARG A 189 0.13 18.88 17.07
CA ARG A 189 -0.23 20.26 17.39
C ARG A 189 -0.44 20.48 18.89
N GLU A 190 -1.12 19.57 19.56
CA GLU A 190 -1.34 19.62 21.02
C GLU A 190 -0.02 19.64 21.79
N LYS A 191 0.95 18.83 21.35
CA LYS A 191 2.27 18.72 21.97
C LYS A 191 3.27 19.78 21.51
N GLY A 192 2.92 20.66 20.55
CA GLY A 192 3.81 21.67 20.00
C GLY A 192 5.00 21.08 19.22
N LEU A 193 4.82 19.89 18.62
CA LEU A 193 5.84 19.18 17.84
C LEU A 193 5.83 19.63 16.37
N SER A 194 6.93 19.33 15.66
CA SER A 194 7.07 19.59 14.22
C SER A 194 5.99 18.88 13.42
N THR A 195 5.57 19.51 12.32
CA THR A 195 4.67 18.89 11.33
C THR A 195 5.39 17.95 10.37
N ASP A 196 6.71 17.89 10.41
CA ASP A 196 7.51 16.96 9.60
C ASP A 196 7.41 15.56 10.19
N VAL A 197 6.94 14.61 9.39
CA VAL A 197 6.68 13.25 9.86
C VAL A 197 7.30 12.20 8.93
N ALA A 198 7.98 11.22 9.52
CA ALA A 198 8.42 10.00 8.84
C ALA A 198 7.35 8.92 9.01
N ILE A 199 6.66 8.55 7.94
CA ILE A 199 5.53 7.61 7.98
C ILE A 199 6.04 6.17 7.83
N ALA A 200 6.04 5.43 8.92
CA ALA A 200 6.36 4.00 8.92
C ALA A 200 5.17 3.18 8.39
N SER A 201 5.26 2.79 7.12
CA SER A 201 4.23 2.02 6.42
C SER A 201 4.81 1.24 5.25
N ASP A 202 4.01 0.35 4.64
CA ASP A 202 4.44 -0.39 3.44
C ASP A 202 4.72 0.54 2.26
N ASN A 203 5.74 0.21 1.46
CA ASN A 203 6.15 1.02 0.30
C ASN A 203 4.99 1.29 -0.68
N PHE A 204 4.10 0.32 -0.91
CA PHE A 204 2.94 0.53 -1.79
C PHE A 204 1.95 1.56 -1.23
N HIS A 205 1.93 1.78 0.10
CA HIS A 205 0.96 2.63 0.79
C HIS A 205 1.43 4.08 0.96
N GLN A 206 2.73 4.36 0.79
CA GLN A 206 3.34 5.66 1.08
C GLN A 206 2.66 6.83 0.36
N LEU A 207 2.31 6.69 -0.91
CA LEU A 207 1.66 7.80 -1.65
C LEU A 207 0.29 8.17 -1.06
N ARG A 208 -0.55 7.19 -0.70
CA ARG A 208 -1.87 7.48 -0.11
C ARG A 208 -1.74 8.04 1.30
N ALA A 209 -0.82 7.51 2.09
CA ALA A 209 -0.50 8.05 3.40
C ALA A 209 0.00 9.51 3.29
N ALA A 210 0.90 9.81 2.36
CA ALA A 210 1.39 11.16 2.12
C ALA A 210 0.26 12.13 1.73
N ILE A 211 -0.69 11.72 0.87
CA ILE A 211 -1.85 12.54 0.49
C ILE A 211 -2.68 12.90 1.73
N TRP A 212 -3.00 11.93 2.59
CA TRP A 212 -3.78 12.18 3.80
C TRP A 212 -3.01 13.00 4.83
N ALA A 213 -1.71 12.78 4.97
CA ALA A 213 -0.85 13.58 5.84
C ALA A 213 -0.84 15.06 5.40
N GLN A 214 -0.64 15.33 4.10
CA GLN A 214 -0.68 16.69 3.56
C GLN A 214 -2.04 17.35 3.73
N ARG A 215 -3.15 16.63 3.52
CA ARG A 215 -4.51 17.12 3.80
C ARG A 215 -4.72 17.48 5.29
N SER A 216 -4.00 16.81 6.18
CA SER A 216 -4.02 17.07 7.62
C SER A 216 -3.03 18.15 8.08
N GLY A 217 -2.29 18.78 7.14
CA GLY A 217 -1.32 19.84 7.40
C GLY A 217 0.04 19.34 7.86
N LEU A 218 0.39 18.07 7.57
CA LEU A 218 1.70 17.49 7.83
C LEU A 218 2.59 17.55 6.60
N THR A 219 3.90 17.53 6.80
CA THR A 219 4.93 17.36 5.77
C THR A 219 5.42 15.90 5.82
N PRO A 220 4.91 15.01 4.98
CA PRO A 220 5.22 13.59 5.06
C PRO A 220 6.51 13.23 4.34
N TYR A 221 7.28 12.35 4.95
CA TYR A 221 8.41 11.60 4.40
C TYR A 221 8.18 10.11 4.57
N SER A 222 8.80 9.29 3.75
CA SER A 222 8.67 7.84 3.80
C SER A 222 9.66 7.22 4.77
N ASP A 223 9.15 6.45 5.73
CA ASP A 223 9.89 5.39 6.43
C ASP A 223 9.32 4.03 5.97
N GLY A 224 9.49 3.77 4.67
CA GLY A 224 8.85 2.66 3.97
C GLY A 224 9.49 1.32 4.24
N CYS A 225 8.68 0.29 4.50
CA CYS A 225 9.09 -1.10 4.59
C CYS A 225 8.66 -1.93 3.38
N ALA A 226 9.41 -3.00 3.10
CA ALA A 226 9.06 -3.96 2.07
C ALA A 226 7.99 -4.93 2.58
N SER A 227 6.95 -5.13 1.78
CA SER A 227 5.94 -6.17 2.04
C SER A 227 6.47 -7.56 1.65
N PRO A 228 5.90 -8.66 2.19
CA PRO A 228 6.22 -10.01 1.76
C PRO A 228 6.10 -10.16 0.23
N TRP A 229 7.10 -10.77 -0.41
CA TRP A 229 7.22 -10.81 -1.88
C TRP A 229 5.98 -11.36 -2.60
N PHE A 230 5.29 -12.33 -2.00
CA PHE A 230 4.10 -12.98 -2.56
C PHE A 230 2.83 -12.12 -2.44
N LEU A 231 2.85 -11.07 -1.60
CA LEU A 231 1.76 -10.11 -1.43
C LEU A 231 2.01 -8.81 -2.21
N THR A 232 3.26 -8.47 -2.47
CA THR A 232 3.68 -7.18 -3.04
C THR A 232 2.88 -6.82 -4.29
N ALA A 233 2.84 -7.69 -5.30
CA ALA A 233 2.16 -7.39 -6.56
C ALA A 233 0.66 -7.11 -6.39
N GLY A 234 -0.03 -7.91 -5.57
CA GLY A 234 -1.45 -7.74 -5.28
C GLY A 234 -1.76 -6.44 -4.55
N TYR A 235 -0.94 -6.09 -3.55
CA TYR A 235 -1.12 -4.84 -2.80
C TYR A 235 -0.79 -3.60 -3.62
N TRP A 236 0.26 -3.62 -4.46
CA TRP A 236 0.55 -2.54 -5.41
C TRP A 236 -0.61 -2.34 -6.39
N ALA A 237 -1.18 -3.42 -6.91
CA ALA A 237 -2.34 -3.37 -7.79
C ALA A 237 -3.59 -2.82 -7.07
N ARG A 238 -3.84 -3.23 -5.82
CA ARG A 238 -4.94 -2.72 -5.00
C ARG A 238 -4.80 -1.22 -4.77
N GLU A 239 -3.62 -0.79 -4.37
CA GLU A 239 -3.33 0.60 -4.06
C GLU A 239 -3.41 1.50 -5.31
N THR A 240 -2.93 1.01 -6.46
CA THR A 240 -3.10 1.69 -7.75
C THR A 240 -4.58 1.94 -8.04
N ALA A 241 -5.45 0.94 -7.85
CA ALA A 241 -6.88 1.10 -8.05
C ALA A 241 -7.51 2.07 -7.04
N ALA A 242 -7.10 2.03 -5.77
CA ALA A 242 -7.57 2.94 -4.73
C ALA A 242 -7.19 4.40 -5.04
N LEU A 243 -5.95 4.65 -5.45
CA LEU A 243 -5.47 5.99 -5.83
C LEU A 243 -6.19 6.52 -7.08
N LEU A 244 -6.42 5.69 -8.08
CA LEU A 244 -7.21 6.07 -9.26
C LEU A 244 -8.67 6.38 -8.89
N TYR A 245 -9.26 5.62 -7.97
CA TYR A 245 -10.58 5.90 -7.43
C TYR A 245 -10.61 7.24 -6.70
N MET A 246 -9.63 7.54 -5.84
CA MET A 246 -9.52 8.84 -5.16
C MET A 246 -9.43 10.01 -6.14
N VAL A 247 -8.68 9.87 -7.24
CA VAL A 247 -8.59 10.91 -8.29
C VAL A 247 -9.94 11.17 -8.97
N VAL A 248 -10.73 10.12 -9.20
CA VAL A 248 -12.03 10.23 -9.89
C VAL A 248 -13.12 10.79 -8.95
N THR A 249 -13.10 10.41 -7.69
CA THR A 249 -14.14 10.80 -6.70
C THR A 249 -13.80 12.09 -5.94
N GLY A 250 -12.52 12.51 -5.95
CA GLY A 250 -12.05 13.65 -5.17
C GLY A 250 -11.89 13.34 -3.66
N SER A 251 -12.11 12.08 -3.28
CA SER A 251 -12.02 11.62 -1.87
C SER A 251 -10.59 11.38 -1.45
#